data_387be5f6fa2c8af383682df6c48190b1
#
_entry.id   387be5f6fa2c8af383682df6c48190b1
#
_cell.length_a   1.000
_cell.length_b   1.000
_cell.length_c   1.000
_cell.angle_alpha   90.00
_cell.angle_beta   90.00
_cell.angle_gamma   90.00
#
_symmetry.space_group_name_H-M   'P 1'
#
loop_
_entity.id
_entity.type
_entity.pdbx_description
1 polymer ?
#
loop_
_entity_poly.entity_id
_entity_poly.type
_entity_poly.pdbx_seq_one_letter_code
_entity_poly.pdbx_strand_id
1 'polypeptide(L)'
;MKKNETKLLASRAVNKIGNVMYDYGNSTWIAGLGSIGQKYMGYYQLAENGISLFLNPIGGAVADRFKRRQILLVTDFIGGLMCAVLAFIGNDNIMLYGLIAVNAALAIMSAFSGTSFRSYVVTVVAEDRLVAFNSRLEVISQIVSISSPLFAFLFVDRFGLKPTLILDSVTFFLSFLLLFSIREEEKHITTEKRNTSIKSILRDIKEGMIFIVKEKEIFFLLVIASMVNFFIAAFNYLAPFSNQLFVHPSSYATLLTMGAAG
;
A
#
# COMPACT_ATOMS: atom_id res chain seq x y z
N MET A 1 23.92 0.03 -11.55
CA MET A 1 22.80 0.99 -11.25
C MET A 1 23.38 2.36 -10.96
N LYS A 2 22.71 3.43 -11.44
CA LYS A 2 23.06 4.79 -11.03
C LYS A 2 22.61 5.00 -9.56
N LYS A 3 23.31 5.89 -8.85
CA LYS A 3 23.06 6.16 -7.42
C LYS A 3 21.58 6.49 -7.11
N ASN A 4 20.89 7.20 -8.01
CA ASN A 4 19.49 7.55 -7.84
C ASN A 4 18.53 6.35 -8.00
N GLU A 5 18.85 5.43 -8.92
CA GLU A 5 18.07 4.17 -9.09
C GLU A 5 18.14 3.30 -7.82
N THR A 6 19.33 3.19 -7.21
CA THR A 6 19.50 2.44 -5.95
C THR A 6 18.70 3.06 -4.81
N LYS A 7 18.70 4.41 -4.71
CA LYS A 7 17.92 5.11 -3.69
C LYS A 7 16.40 4.91 -3.87
N LEU A 8 15.93 4.98 -5.13
CA LEU A 8 14.52 4.77 -5.46
C LEU A 8 14.08 3.34 -5.15
N LEU A 9 14.92 2.34 -5.46
CA LEU A 9 14.66 0.94 -5.13
C LEU A 9 14.65 0.72 -3.62
N ALA A 10 15.63 1.29 -2.91
CA ALA A 10 15.73 1.18 -1.46
C ALA A 10 14.55 1.85 -0.74
N SER A 11 14.11 3.04 -1.18
CA SER A 11 12.95 3.72 -0.59
C SER A 11 11.69 2.84 -0.70
N ARG A 12 11.47 2.20 -1.86
CA ARG A 12 10.31 1.32 -2.05
C ARG A 12 10.40 0.04 -1.20
N ALA A 13 11.59 -0.55 -1.10
CA ALA A 13 11.83 -1.74 -0.28
C ALA A 13 11.57 -1.46 1.21
N VAL A 14 12.14 -0.38 1.73
CA VAL A 14 11.97 0.03 3.13
C VAL A 14 10.51 0.32 3.44
N ASN A 15 9.82 1.08 2.59
CA ASN A 15 8.40 1.38 2.75
C ASN A 15 7.55 0.09 2.73
N LYS A 16 7.86 -0.86 1.83
CA LYS A 16 7.14 -2.14 1.78
C LYS A 16 7.33 -2.97 3.05
N ILE A 17 8.53 -2.99 3.64
CA ILE A 17 8.78 -3.67 4.92
C ILE A 17 7.90 -3.08 6.01
N GLY A 18 7.88 -1.75 6.14
CA GLY A 18 7.05 -1.05 7.10
C GLY A 18 5.57 -1.38 6.94
N ASN A 19 5.05 -1.27 5.71
CA ASN A 19 3.65 -1.58 5.41
C ASN A 19 3.26 -3.00 5.82
N VAL A 20 4.09 -4.02 5.51
CA VAL A 20 3.79 -5.41 5.91
C VAL A 20 3.76 -5.55 7.44
N MET A 21 4.68 -4.88 8.14
CA MET A 21 4.69 -4.89 9.61
C MET A 21 3.50 -4.15 10.20
N TYR A 22 3.13 -3.01 9.63
CA TYR A 22 1.94 -2.24 9.99
C TYR A 22 0.66 -3.07 9.83
N ASP A 23 0.47 -3.67 8.66
CA ASP A 23 -0.72 -4.47 8.36
C ASP A 23 -0.82 -5.70 9.25
N TYR A 24 0.31 -6.39 9.48
CA TYR A 24 0.37 -7.53 10.38
C TYR A 24 0.04 -7.15 11.81
N GLY A 25 0.68 -6.10 12.33
CA GLY A 25 0.48 -5.64 13.70
C GLY A 25 -0.95 -5.19 13.97
N ASN A 26 -1.51 -4.37 13.07
CA ASN A 26 -2.89 -3.89 13.20
C ASN A 26 -3.90 -5.03 13.11
N SER A 27 -3.76 -5.91 12.11
CA SER A 27 -4.67 -7.04 11.91
C SER A 27 -4.66 -8.01 13.09
N THR A 28 -3.45 -8.32 13.62
CA THR A 28 -3.31 -9.19 14.80
C THR A 28 -3.91 -8.54 16.04
N TRP A 29 -3.67 -7.25 16.25
CA TRP A 29 -4.20 -6.53 17.40
C TRP A 29 -5.74 -6.42 17.35
N ILE A 30 -6.30 -6.04 16.20
CA ILE A 30 -7.76 -5.96 16.01
C ILE A 30 -8.40 -7.34 16.18
N ALA A 31 -7.83 -8.40 15.58
CA ALA A 31 -8.32 -9.76 15.73
C ALA A 31 -8.31 -10.22 17.21
N GLY A 32 -7.30 -9.78 17.98
CA GLY A 32 -7.18 -10.07 19.41
C GLY A 32 -8.31 -9.50 20.29
N LEU A 33 -9.12 -8.57 19.77
CA LEU A 33 -10.28 -7.99 20.50
C LEU A 33 -11.52 -8.91 20.51
N GLY A 34 -11.42 -10.15 20.03
CA GLY A 34 -12.50 -11.15 20.07
C GLY A 34 -13.66 -10.79 19.13
N SER A 35 -14.91 -10.88 19.60
CA SER A 35 -16.10 -10.62 18.80
C SER A 35 -16.19 -9.18 18.27
N ILE A 36 -15.69 -8.22 19.04
CA ILE A 36 -15.57 -6.82 18.64
C ILE A 36 -14.58 -6.72 17.46
N GLY A 37 -13.45 -7.43 17.55
CA GLY A 37 -12.43 -7.45 16.52
C GLY A 37 -12.94 -7.91 15.15
N GLN A 38 -13.84 -8.89 15.09
CA GLN A 38 -14.43 -9.34 13.83
C GLN A 38 -15.15 -8.20 13.09
N LYS A 39 -15.99 -7.44 13.79
CA LYS A 39 -16.71 -6.30 13.21
C LYS A 39 -15.76 -5.21 12.74
N TYR A 40 -14.79 -4.85 13.55
CA TYR A 40 -13.86 -3.75 13.25
C TYR A 40 -12.81 -4.12 12.20
N MET A 41 -12.44 -5.40 12.10
CA MET A 41 -11.63 -5.89 10.97
C MET A 41 -12.37 -5.69 9.63
N GLY A 42 -13.69 -5.94 9.61
CA GLY A 42 -14.50 -5.61 8.43
C GLY A 42 -14.43 -4.14 8.06
N TYR A 43 -14.58 -3.24 9.02
CA TYR A 43 -14.46 -1.80 8.76
C TYR A 43 -13.05 -1.38 8.33
N TYR A 44 -12.01 -1.95 8.93
CA TYR A 44 -10.62 -1.72 8.56
C TYR A 44 -10.36 -2.05 7.08
N GLN A 45 -10.77 -3.24 6.66
CA GLN A 45 -10.58 -3.69 5.28
C GLN A 45 -11.52 -2.99 4.28
N LEU A 46 -12.77 -2.71 4.67
CA LEU A 46 -13.69 -1.95 3.83
C LEU A 46 -13.20 -0.53 3.59
N ALA A 47 -12.60 0.12 4.59
CA ALA A 47 -12.00 1.44 4.42
C ALA A 47 -10.87 1.40 3.40
N GLU A 48 -9.97 0.43 3.50
CA GLU A 48 -8.83 0.29 2.58
C GLU A 48 -9.28 -0.05 1.14
N ASN A 49 -10.01 -1.14 0.98
CA ASN A 49 -10.43 -1.63 -0.34
C ASN A 49 -11.44 -0.71 -1.01
N GLY A 50 -12.39 -0.17 -0.24
CA GLY A 50 -13.40 0.76 -0.74
C GLY A 50 -12.77 2.07 -1.24
N ILE A 51 -11.87 2.66 -0.47
CA ILE A 51 -11.16 3.87 -0.87
C ILE A 51 -10.31 3.61 -2.11
N SER A 52 -9.56 2.51 -2.14
CA SER A 52 -8.71 2.12 -3.26
C SER A 52 -9.51 1.92 -4.55
N LEU A 53 -10.69 1.30 -4.47
CA LEU A 53 -11.57 1.10 -5.62
C LEU A 53 -11.98 2.42 -6.29
N PHE A 54 -12.34 3.44 -5.50
CA PHE A 54 -12.80 4.72 -6.03
C PHE A 54 -11.67 5.67 -6.38
N LEU A 55 -10.55 5.64 -5.64
CA LEU A 55 -9.50 6.63 -5.81
C LEU A 55 -8.37 6.19 -6.75
N ASN A 56 -8.12 4.90 -6.97
CA ASN A 56 -7.07 4.46 -7.89
C ASN A 56 -7.24 5.00 -9.33
N PRO A 57 -8.46 5.05 -9.92
CA PRO A 57 -8.65 5.66 -11.24
C PRO A 57 -8.34 7.17 -11.26
N ILE A 58 -8.58 7.86 -10.13
CA ILE A 58 -8.35 9.31 -9.99
C ILE A 58 -6.87 9.61 -9.75
N GLY A 59 -6.17 8.69 -9.09
CA GLY A 59 -4.75 8.83 -8.74
C GLY A 59 -3.85 9.08 -9.95
N GLY A 60 -4.14 8.44 -11.09
CA GLY A 60 -3.45 8.68 -12.36
C GLY A 60 -3.57 10.12 -12.84
N ALA A 61 -4.80 10.65 -12.86
CA ALA A 61 -5.06 12.03 -13.30
C ALA A 61 -4.41 13.09 -12.41
N VAL A 62 -4.23 12.80 -11.12
CA VAL A 62 -3.53 13.68 -10.18
C VAL A 62 -2.01 13.58 -10.37
N ALA A 63 -1.48 12.37 -10.55
CA ALA A 63 -0.05 12.15 -10.77
C ALA A 63 0.47 12.85 -12.05
N ASP A 64 -0.41 13.08 -13.03
CA ASP A 64 -0.05 13.81 -14.27
C ASP A 64 -0.02 15.33 -14.09
N ARG A 65 -0.58 15.88 -13.01
CA ARG A 65 -0.68 17.34 -12.77
C ARG A 65 0.33 17.88 -11.80
N PHE A 66 0.76 17.07 -10.86
CA PHE A 66 1.67 17.48 -9.79
C PHE A 66 3.05 16.84 -9.98
N LYS A 67 4.07 17.47 -9.41
CA LYS A 67 5.41 16.87 -9.37
C LYS A 67 5.34 15.54 -8.61
N ARG A 68 5.58 14.45 -9.31
CA ARG A 68 5.49 13.07 -8.80
C ARG A 68 6.33 12.86 -7.56
N ARG A 69 7.57 13.43 -7.57
CA ARG A 69 8.45 13.42 -6.40
C ARG A 69 7.83 14.14 -5.20
N GLN A 70 7.12 15.25 -5.40
CA GLN A 70 6.47 15.96 -4.31
C GLN A 70 5.34 15.14 -3.70
N ILE A 71 4.53 14.47 -4.52
CA ILE A 71 3.47 13.56 -4.03
C ILE A 71 4.10 12.49 -3.15
N LEU A 72 5.17 11.82 -3.62
CA LEU A 72 5.85 10.77 -2.85
C LEU A 72 6.40 11.29 -1.52
N LEU A 73 7.06 12.45 -1.52
CA LEU A 73 7.59 13.06 -0.31
C LEU A 73 6.49 13.43 0.69
N VAL A 74 5.40 14.03 0.22
CA VAL A 74 4.29 14.45 1.10
C VAL A 74 3.59 13.23 1.68
N THR A 75 3.34 12.20 0.88
CA THR A 75 2.67 10.97 1.36
C THR A 75 3.54 10.22 2.37
N ASP A 76 4.84 10.09 2.14
CA ASP A 76 5.74 9.44 3.10
C ASP A 76 5.85 10.25 4.39
N PHE A 77 5.97 11.58 4.30
CA PHE A 77 6.06 12.42 5.50
C PHE A 77 4.78 12.35 6.35
N ILE A 78 3.61 12.51 5.72
CA ILE A 78 2.32 12.47 6.42
C ILE A 78 2.06 11.07 6.96
N GLY A 79 2.33 10.00 6.19
CA GLY A 79 2.19 8.61 6.62
C GLY A 79 3.04 8.32 7.86
N GLY A 80 4.31 8.72 7.84
CA GLY A 80 5.20 8.58 8.99
C GLY A 80 4.71 9.32 10.23
N LEU A 81 4.22 10.55 10.06
CA LEU A 81 3.65 11.34 11.17
C LEU A 81 2.39 10.69 11.77
N MET A 82 1.49 10.20 10.92
CA MET A 82 0.26 9.55 11.38
C MET A 82 0.55 8.27 12.16
N CYS A 83 1.46 7.42 11.68
CA CYS A 83 1.89 6.21 12.40
C CYS A 83 2.59 6.55 13.73
N ALA A 84 3.43 7.61 13.75
CA ALA A 84 4.03 8.09 14.99
C ALA A 84 2.97 8.54 16.00
N VAL A 85 2.00 9.35 15.59
CA VAL A 85 0.91 9.83 16.47
C VAL A 85 0.11 8.67 17.04
N LEU A 86 -0.23 7.67 16.22
CA LEU A 86 -0.93 6.46 16.69
C LEU A 86 -0.17 5.74 17.80
N ALA A 87 1.15 5.63 17.70
CA ALA A 87 1.97 4.91 18.65
C ALA A 87 1.88 5.50 20.07
N PHE A 88 1.55 6.79 20.22
CA PHE A 88 1.40 7.46 21.51
C PHE A 88 -0.01 7.38 22.10
N ILE A 89 -0.98 6.81 21.38
CA ILE A 89 -2.35 6.65 21.92
C ILE A 89 -2.35 5.61 23.04
N GLY A 90 -2.82 6.00 24.24
CA GLY A 90 -2.87 5.13 25.41
C GLY A 90 -4.17 4.36 25.59
N ASN A 91 -5.26 4.82 24.99
CA ASN A 91 -6.60 4.25 25.15
C ASN A 91 -6.94 3.32 23.97
N ASP A 92 -7.31 2.06 24.26
CA ASP A 92 -7.56 1.03 23.26
C ASP A 92 -8.75 1.36 22.34
N ASN A 93 -9.79 2.02 22.86
CA ASN A 93 -10.93 2.43 22.03
C ASN A 93 -10.52 3.52 21.04
N ILE A 94 -9.73 4.51 21.49
CA ILE A 94 -9.21 5.57 20.60
C ILE A 94 -8.23 4.97 19.62
N MET A 95 -7.40 4.00 20.04
CA MET A 95 -6.48 3.28 19.16
C MET A 95 -7.23 2.56 18.03
N LEU A 96 -8.31 1.86 18.35
CA LEU A 96 -9.10 1.12 17.37
C LEU A 96 -9.67 2.01 16.26
N TYR A 97 -10.31 3.13 16.65
CA TYR A 97 -10.80 4.11 15.67
C TYR A 97 -9.66 4.82 14.95
N GLY A 98 -8.57 5.10 15.65
CA GLY A 98 -7.37 5.69 15.09
C GLY A 98 -6.74 4.81 14.01
N LEU A 99 -6.63 3.50 14.23
CA LEU A 99 -6.13 2.54 13.25
C LEU A 99 -6.98 2.54 11.97
N ILE A 100 -8.31 2.53 12.10
CA ILE A 100 -9.22 2.56 10.94
C ILE A 100 -9.08 3.89 10.18
N ALA A 101 -9.05 5.02 10.91
CA ALA A 101 -8.91 6.34 10.30
C ALA A 101 -7.57 6.51 9.58
N VAL A 102 -6.47 6.07 10.20
CA VAL A 102 -5.14 6.15 9.58
C VAL A 102 -5.03 5.18 8.41
N ASN A 103 -5.57 3.96 8.50
CA ASN A 103 -5.61 3.03 7.37
C ASN A 103 -6.38 3.62 6.17
N ALA A 104 -7.53 4.25 6.43
CA ALA A 104 -8.27 4.97 5.39
C ALA A 104 -7.44 6.10 4.76
N ALA A 105 -6.75 6.90 5.56
CA ALA A 105 -5.89 7.97 5.08
C ALA A 105 -4.67 7.43 4.29
N LEU A 106 -4.04 6.35 4.76
CA LEU A 106 -2.96 5.67 4.04
C LEU A 106 -3.45 5.10 2.70
N ALA A 107 -4.66 4.53 2.64
CA ALA A 107 -5.27 4.06 1.39
C ALA A 107 -5.49 5.21 0.39
N ILE A 108 -5.97 6.38 0.86
CA ILE A 108 -6.08 7.59 0.03
C ILE A 108 -4.71 7.98 -0.52
N MET A 109 -3.70 8.08 0.34
CA MET A 109 -2.36 8.46 -0.06
C MET A 109 -1.72 7.44 -1.01
N SER A 110 -1.96 6.15 -0.80
CA SER A 110 -1.46 5.05 -1.64
C SER A 110 -2.00 5.12 -3.08
N ALA A 111 -3.27 5.51 -3.26
CA ALA A 111 -3.85 5.70 -4.60
C ALA A 111 -3.09 6.75 -5.43
N PHE A 112 -2.59 7.80 -4.78
CA PHE A 112 -1.80 8.84 -5.46
C PHE A 112 -0.31 8.49 -5.54
N SER A 113 0.28 7.97 -4.46
CA SER A 113 1.70 7.63 -4.43
C SER A 113 2.04 6.45 -5.32
N GLY A 114 1.17 5.45 -5.45
CA GLY A 114 1.39 4.27 -6.29
C GLY A 114 1.52 4.63 -7.78
N THR A 115 0.62 5.45 -8.30
CA THR A 115 0.68 5.95 -9.69
C THR A 115 1.84 6.91 -9.91
N SER A 116 2.10 7.80 -8.94
CA SER A 116 3.23 8.74 -8.98
C SER A 116 4.57 8.02 -8.98
N PHE A 117 4.71 6.93 -8.21
CA PHE A 117 5.94 6.13 -8.17
C PHE A 117 6.24 5.50 -9.53
N ARG A 118 5.24 4.84 -10.15
CA ARG A 118 5.41 4.22 -11.48
C ARG A 118 5.86 5.25 -12.53
N SER A 119 5.25 6.42 -12.52
CA SER A 119 5.61 7.50 -13.42
C SER A 119 6.97 8.13 -13.08
N TYR A 120 7.36 8.19 -11.79
CA TYR A 120 8.66 8.71 -11.38
C TYR A 120 9.81 7.75 -11.71
N VAL A 121 9.57 6.44 -11.69
CA VAL A 121 10.55 5.43 -12.16
C VAL A 121 11.01 5.75 -13.58
N VAL A 122 10.11 6.07 -14.49
CA VAL A 122 10.43 6.41 -15.90
C VAL A 122 11.25 7.70 -16.00
N THR A 123 11.15 8.60 -15.00
CA THR A 123 11.96 9.83 -14.96
C THR A 123 13.38 9.58 -14.46
N VAL A 124 13.54 8.69 -13.45
CA VAL A 124 14.82 8.45 -12.77
C VAL A 124 15.66 7.39 -13.47
N VAL A 125 15.00 6.39 -14.07
CA VAL A 125 15.63 5.23 -14.68
C VAL A 125 15.69 5.41 -16.20
N ALA A 126 16.87 5.21 -16.78
CA ALA A 126 17.02 5.28 -18.23
C ALA A 126 16.24 4.14 -18.94
N GLU A 127 15.72 4.40 -20.10
CA GLU A 127 14.81 3.53 -20.86
C GLU A 127 15.38 2.11 -21.07
N ASP A 128 16.66 2.02 -21.42
CA ASP A 128 17.40 0.77 -21.61
C ASP A 128 17.50 -0.10 -20.33
N ARG A 129 17.21 0.46 -19.16
CA ARG A 129 17.33 -0.20 -17.85
C ARG A 129 16.00 -0.37 -17.11
N LEU A 130 14.90 0.13 -17.67
CA LEU A 130 13.58 0.04 -17.04
C LEU A 130 13.16 -1.41 -16.76
N VAL A 131 13.39 -2.32 -17.71
CA VAL A 131 13.06 -3.75 -17.53
C VAL A 131 13.87 -4.34 -16.38
N ALA A 132 15.17 -4.10 -16.35
CA ALA A 132 16.04 -4.61 -15.29
C ALA A 132 15.73 -3.99 -13.91
N PHE A 133 15.35 -2.72 -13.89
CA PHE A 133 14.91 -2.06 -12.65
C PHE A 133 13.61 -2.66 -12.11
N ASN A 134 12.59 -2.81 -12.97
CA ASN A 134 11.31 -3.38 -12.58
C ASN A 134 11.44 -4.83 -12.12
N SER A 135 12.28 -5.63 -12.80
CA SER A 135 12.57 -7.01 -12.38
C SER A 135 13.19 -7.05 -10.97
N ARG A 136 14.15 -6.16 -10.68
CA ARG A 136 14.75 -6.05 -9.34
C ARG A 136 13.76 -5.59 -8.30
N LEU A 137 12.91 -4.62 -8.64
CA LEU A 137 11.86 -4.15 -7.76
C LEU A 137 10.90 -5.28 -7.39
N GLU A 138 10.52 -6.11 -8.37
CA GLU A 138 9.63 -7.25 -8.15
C GLU A 138 10.30 -8.32 -7.29
N VAL A 139 11.54 -8.69 -7.59
CA VAL A 139 12.31 -9.65 -6.77
C VAL A 139 12.43 -9.19 -5.32
N ILE A 140 12.79 -7.92 -5.08
CA ILE A 140 12.87 -7.36 -3.73
C ILE A 140 11.47 -7.36 -3.07
N SER A 141 10.45 -6.97 -3.82
CA SER A 141 9.07 -6.99 -3.33
C SER A 141 8.64 -8.38 -2.91
N GLN A 142 9.00 -9.41 -3.66
CA GLN A 142 8.66 -10.80 -3.35
C GLN A 142 9.44 -11.31 -2.13
N ILE A 143 10.75 -11.02 -2.05
CA ILE A 143 11.55 -11.36 -0.87
C ILE A 143 10.95 -10.74 0.40
N VAL A 144 10.57 -9.46 0.34
CA VAL A 144 9.92 -8.77 1.47
C VAL A 144 8.59 -9.42 1.80
N SER A 145 7.74 -9.72 0.82
CA SER A 145 6.43 -10.35 1.05
C SER A 145 6.54 -11.72 1.72
N ILE A 146 7.56 -12.51 1.36
CA ILE A 146 7.78 -13.84 1.95
C ILE A 146 8.39 -13.74 3.36
N SER A 147 9.38 -12.86 3.55
CA SER A 147 10.14 -12.80 4.80
C SER A 147 9.50 -11.93 5.88
N SER A 148 8.89 -10.80 5.50
CA SER A 148 8.42 -9.81 6.47
C SER A 148 7.30 -10.29 7.39
N PRO A 149 6.35 -11.15 7.02
CA PRO A 149 5.34 -11.64 7.96
C PRO A 149 5.93 -12.40 9.15
N LEU A 150 6.99 -13.18 8.95
CA LEU A 150 7.65 -13.88 10.05
C LEU A 150 8.38 -12.90 10.97
N PHE A 151 9.08 -11.91 10.42
CA PHE A 151 9.70 -10.85 11.22
C PHE A 151 8.66 -10.01 11.94
N ALA A 152 7.53 -9.69 11.30
CA ALA A 152 6.42 -8.97 11.91
C ALA A 152 5.84 -9.75 13.10
N PHE A 153 5.64 -11.06 12.96
CA PHE A 153 5.20 -11.91 14.05
C PHE A 153 6.17 -11.83 15.24
N LEU A 154 7.47 -12.09 15.02
CA LEU A 154 8.46 -12.06 16.08
C LEU A 154 8.55 -10.69 16.77
N PHE A 155 8.41 -9.62 16.00
CA PHE A 155 8.47 -8.26 16.52
C PHE A 155 7.21 -7.88 17.29
N VAL A 156 6.02 -8.18 16.77
CA VAL A 156 4.72 -7.87 17.39
C VAL A 156 4.51 -8.72 18.64
N ASP A 157 4.87 -10.01 18.60
CA ASP A 157 4.79 -10.89 19.77
C ASP A 157 5.69 -10.41 20.92
N ARG A 158 6.88 -9.91 20.60
CA ARG A 158 7.85 -9.45 21.60
C ARG A 158 7.58 -8.06 22.12
N PHE A 159 7.19 -7.13 21.26
CA PHE A 159 7.14 -5.70 21.55
C PHE A 159 5.73 -5.09 21.49
N GLY A 160 4.77 -5.80 20.86
CA GLY A 160 3.39 -5.34 20.69
C GLY A 160 3.18 -4.34 19.56
N LEU A 161 1.96 -3.79 19.51
CA LEU A 161 1.51 -2.92 18.41
C LEU A 161 2.25 -1.58 18.35
N LYS A 162 2.40 -0.88 19.48
CA LYS A 162 2.94 0.50 19.48
C LYS A 162 4.37 0.61 18.94
N PRO A 163 5.33 -0.24 19.34
CA PRO A 163 6.65 -0.26 18.72
C PRO A 163 6.61 -0.61 17.24
N THR A 164 5.63 -1.42 16.79
CA THR A 164 5.45 -1.73 15.37
C THR A 164 5.02 -0.49 14.58
N LEU A 165 4.12 0.33 15.14
CA LEU A 165 3.73 1.62 14.54
C LEU A 165 4.91 2.62 14.48
N ILE A 166 5.78 2.64 15.50
CA ILE A 166 7.00 3.45 15.48
C ILE A 166 7.95 2.96 14.40
N LEU A 167 8.12 1.65 14.26
CA LEU A 167 8.98 1.08 13.23
C LEU A 167 8.48 1.46 11.82
N ASP A 168 7.18 1.36 11.57
CA ASP A 168 6.59 1.77 10.30
C ASP A 168 6.76 3.28 10.06
N SER A 169 6.54 4.11 11.07
CA SER A 169 6.86 5.55 11.00
C SER A 169 8.32 5.80 10.60
N VAL A 170 9.27 5.07 11.18
CA VAL A 170 10.69 5.17 10.83
C VAL A 170 10.93 4.76 9.36
N THR A 171 10.27 3.70 8.88
CA THR A 171 10.40 3.29 7.47
C THR A 171 9.88 4.35 6.51
N PHE A 172 8.76 5.02 6.82
CA PHE A 172 8.26 6.16 6.05
C PHE A 172 9.26 7.33 6.02
N PHE A 173 9.83 7.70 7.16
CA PHE A 173 10.83 8.77 7.21
C PHE A 173 12.14 8.39 6.50
N LEU A 174 12.58 7.14 6.57
CA LEU A 174 13.73 6.66 5.79
C LEU A 174 13.45 6.71 4.29
N SER A 175 12.26 6.28 3.85
CA SER A 175 11.82 6.40 2.47
C SER A 175 11.81 7.86 2.02
N PHE A 176 11.23 8.75 2.82
CA PHE A 176 11.24 10.20 2.59
C PHE A 176 12.67 10.74 2.39
N LEU A 177 13.61 10.41 3.28
CA LEU A 177 15.00 10.89 3.18
C LEU A 177 15.69 10.34 1.93
N LEU A 178 15.47 9.08 1.57
CA LEU A 178 16.01 8.49 0.34
C LEU A 178 15.47 9.21 -0.89
N LEU A 179 14.16 9.44 -0.97
CA LEU A 179 13.51 10.17 -2.08
C LEU A 179 13.94 11.64 -2.12
N PHE A 180 14.06 12.29 -0.95
CA PHE A 180 14.53 13.66 -0.84
C PHE A 180 15.96 13.84 -1.36
N SER A 181 16.79 12.82 -1.19
CA SER A 181 18.18 12.81 -1.65
C SER A 181 18.35 12.55 -3.17
N ILE A 182 17.27 12.22 -3.90
CA ILE A 182 17.29 12.07 -5.37
C ILE A 182 17.19 13.46 -5.99
N ARG A 183 18.19 13.85 -6.78
CA ARG A 183 18.27 15.12 -7.50
C ARG A 183 18.06 14.89 -9.00
N GLU A 184 16.83 14.55 -9.38
CA GLU A 184 16.42 14.49 -10.78
C GLU A 184 15.37 15.58 -11.03
N GLU A 185 15.56 16.39 -12.05
CA GLU A 185 14.56 17.37 -12.50
C GLU A 185 13.50 16.67 -13.34
N GLU A 186 12.26 16.81 -12.96
CA GLU A 186 11.12 16.37 -13.75
C GLU A 186 10.94 17.33 -14.94
N LYS A 187 11.63 17.03 -16.07
CA LYS A 187 11.62 17.87 -17.28
C LYS A 187 10.30 17.87 -18.06
N HIS A 188 9.38 17.00 -17.71
CA HIS A 188 8.12 16.78 -18.45
C HIS A 188 6.86 17.04 -17.61
N ILE A 189 6.78 18.18 -16.96
CA ILE A 189 5.47 18.76 -16.73
C ILE A 189 5.18 19.58 -18.00
N THR A 190 4.78 18.90 -19.06
CA THR A 190 4.16 19.58 -20.20
C THR A 190 2.93 20.27 -19.65
N THR A 191 3.01 21.58 -19.61
CA THR A 191 1.92 22.52 -19.34
C THR A 191 0.90 22.50 -20.48
N GLU A 192 0.66 21.37 -21.11
CA GLU A 192 -0.57 21.18 -21.84
C GLU A 192 -1.67 21.10 -20.79
N LYS A 193 -2.35 22.23 -20.61
CA LYS A 193 -3.63 22.33 -19.91
C LYS A 193 -4.62 21.37 -20.57
N ARG A 194 -4.47 20.08 -20.35
CA ARG A 194 -5.56 19.14 -20.54
C ARG A 194 -6.63 19.60 -19.56
N ASN A 195 -7.68 20.18 -20.09
CA ASN A 195 -8.88 20.57 -19.34
C ASN A 195 -9.45 19.32 -18.67
N THR A 196 -8.88 18.95 -17.53
CA THR A 196 -9.34 17.82 -16.74
C THR A 196 -10.35 18.33 -15.74
N SER A 197 -11.53 18.71 -16.25
CA SER A 197 -12.71 18.82 -15.40
C SER A 197 -13.00 17.42 -14.82
N ILE A 198 -13.44 17.34 -13.57
CA ILE A 198 -13.95 16.09 -12.97
C ILE A 198 -14.95 15.40 -13.92
N LYS A 199 -15.70 16.18 -14.66
CA LYS A 199 -16.63 15.72 -15.70
C LYS A 199 -15.94 14.99 -16.87
N SER A 200 -14.72 15.38 -17.28
CA SER A 200 -13.97 14.64 -18.31
C SER A 200 -13.45 13.30 -17.78
N ILE A 201 -12.96 13.26 -16.53
CA ILE A 201 -12.51 12.01 -15.91
C ILE A 201 -13.67 11.01 -15.79
N LEU A 202 -14.84 11.46 -15.34
CA LEU A 202 -16.04 10.62 -15.26
C LEU A 202 -16.50 10.12 -16.62
N ARG A 203 -16.38 10.96 -17.66
CA ARG A 203 -16.68 10.55 -19.03
C ARG A 203 -15.70 9.48 -19.52
N ASP A 204 -14.40 9.66 -19.29
CA ASP A 204 -13.36 8.71 -19.70
C ASP A 204 -13.55 7.35 -18.99
N ILE A 205 -13.88 7.37 -17.69
CA ILE A 205 -14.24 6.17 -16.93
C ILE A 205 -15.48 5.49 -17.56
N LYS A 206 -16.52 6.25 -17.87
CA LYS A 206 -17.75 5.71 -18.48
C LYS A 206 -17.46 5.10 -19.86
N GLU A 207 -16.67 5.77 -20.69
CA GLU A 207 -16.27 5.26 -22.01
C GLU A 207 -15.45 3.98 -21.87
N GLY A 208 -14.52 3.92 -20.90
CA GLY A 208 -13.76 2.71 -20.58
C GLY A 208 -14.66 1.56 -20.12
N MET A 209 -15.65 1.82 -19.26
CA MET A 209 -16.62 0.80 -18.84
C MET A 209 -17.46 0.28 -20.01
N ILE A 210 -17.92 1.16 -20.90
CA ILE A 210 -18.68 0.76 -22.11
C ILE A 210 -17.81 -0.10 -23.01
N PHE A 211 -16.53 0.24 -23.18
CA PHE A 211 -15.58 -0.55 -23.96
C PHE A 211 -15.41 -1.96 -23.37
N ILE A 212 -15.17 -2.06 -22.04
CA ILE A 212 -15.04 -3.34 -21.34
C ILE A 212 -16.26 -4.24 -21.54
N VAL A 213 -17.47 -3.68 -21.43
CA VAL A 213 -18.71 -4.48 -21.59
C VAL A 213 -18.92 -4.92 -23.05
N LYS A 214 -18.41 -4.16 -24.03
CA LYS A 214 -18.50 -4.53 -25.45
C LYS A 214 -17.52 -5.63 -25.84
N GLU A 215 -16.32 -5.63 -25.24
CA GLU A 215 -15.26 -6.61 -25.50
C GLU A 215 -15.43 -7.82 -24.59
N LYS A 216 -16.13 -8.85 -25.10
CA LYS A 216 -16.52 -10.04 -24.31
C LYS A 216 -15.32 -10.75 -23.64
N GLU A 217 -14.17 -10.80 -24.34
CA GLU A 217 -12.96 -11.45 -23.80
C GLU A 217 -12.42 -10.68 -22.58
N ILE A 218 -12.36 -9.35 -22.68
CA ILE A 218 -11.92 -8.48 -21.58
C ILE A 218 -12.91 -8.56 -20.42
N PHE A 219 -14.22 -8.52 -20.72
CA PHE A 219 -15.26 -8.62 -19.70
C PHE A 219 -15.15 -9.93 -18.92
N PHE A 220 -15.02 -11.08 -19.62
CA PHE A 220 -14.89 -12.39 -19.00
C PHE A 220 -13.63 -12.51 -18.14
N LEU A 221 -12.51 -11.98 -18.64
CA LEU A 221 -11.24 -11.94 -17.90
C LEU A 221 -11.36 -11.12 -16.61
N LEU A 222 -12.05 -9.98 -16.68
CA LEU A 222 -12.31 -9.13 -15.51
C LEU A 222 -13.25 -9.80 -14.48
N VAL A 223 -14.25 -10.56 -14.96
CA VAL A 223 -15.12 -11.35 -14.06
C VAL A 223 -14.31 -12.40 -13.30
N ILE A 224 -13.45 -13.15 -14.00
CA ILE A 224 -12.57 -14.14 -13.34
C ILE A 224 -11.63 -13.43 -12.34
N ALA A 225 -10.98 -12.35 -12.77
CA ALA A 225 -10.12 -11.58 -11.88
C ALA A 225 -10.85 -11.06 -10.64
N SER A 226 -12.11 -10.62 -10.80
CA SER A 226 -12.94 -10.16 -9.69
C SER A 226 -13.27 -11.30 -8.72
N MET A 227 -13.57 -12.49 -9.23
CA MET A 227 -13.80 -13.68 -8.38
C MET A 227 -12.54 -14.05 -7.59
N VAL A 228 -11.38 -14.06 -8.24
CA VAL A 228 -10.10 -14.32 -7.55
C VAL A 228 -9.85 -13.28 -6.45
N ASN A 229 -10.02 -11.99 -6.76
CA ASN A 229 -9.85 -10.92 -5.78
C ASN A 229 -10.86 -11.03 -4.62
N PHE A 230 -12.09 -11.49 -4.87
CA PHE A 230 -13.06 -11.74 -3.81
C PHE A 230 -12.56 -12.80 -2.81
N PHE A 231 -12.01 -13.92 -3.31
CA PHE A 231 -11.45 -14.96 -2.43
C PHE A 231 -10.21 -14.49 -1.69
N ILE A 232 -9.35 -13.70 -2.34
CA ILE A 232 -8.19 -13.08 -1.69
C ILE A 232 -8.64 -12.11 -0.58
N ALA A 233 -9.65 -11.30 -0.82
CA ALA A 233 -10.20 -10.39 0.18
C ALA A 233 -10.82 -11.15 1.37
N ALA A 234 -11.54 -12.23 1.11
CA ALA A 234 -12.08 -13.11 2.15
C ALA A 234 -10.96 -13.77 2.96
N PHE A 235 -9.90 -14.24 2.30
CA PHE A 235 -8.72 -14.77 2.97
C PHE A 235 -8.07 -13.72 3.86
N ASN A 236 -7.80 -12.51 3.35
CA ASN A 236 -7.19 -11.42 4.11
C ASN A 236 -8.04 -11.00 5.34
N TYR A 237 -9.38 -11.10 5.22
CA TYR A 237 -10.27 -10.85 6.35
C TYR A 237 -10.18 -11.94 7.41
N LEU A 238 -10.12 -13.21 7.01
CA LEU A 238 -10.16 -14.37 7.93
C LEU A 238 -8.77 -14.71 8.50
N ALA A 239 -7.71 -14.51 7.73
CA ALA A 239 -6.36 -14.93 8.08
C ALA A 239 -5.86 -14.43 9.45
N PRO A 240 -6.10 -13.18 9.89
CA PRO A 240 -5.68 -12.72 11.22
C PRO A 240 -6.30 -13.51 12.40
N PHE A 241 -7.49 -14.08 12.22
CA PHE A 241 -8.16 -14.89 13.24
C PHE A 241 -7.58 -16.30 13.36
N SER A 242 -6.72 -16.72 12.45
CA SER A 242 -6.08 -18.05 12.47
C SER A 242 -5.26 -18.29 13.74
N ASN A 243 -4.67 -17.27 14.34
CA ASN A 243 -3.95 -17.38 15.60
C ASN A 243 -4.85 -17.87 16.73
N GLN A 244 -6.13 -17.48 16.73
CA GLN A 244 -7.12 -17.91 17.72
C GLN A 244 -7.71 -19.28 17.37
N LEU A 245 -8.00 -19.51 16.08
CA LEU A 245 -8.62 -20.74 15.59
C LEU A 245 -7.69 -21.96 15.79
N PHE A 246 -6.41 -21.83 15.48
CA PHE A 246 -5.43 -22.91 15.62
C PHE A 246 -4.70 -22.90 16.97
N VAL A 247 -5.04 -21.96 17.84
CA VAL A 247 -4.40 -21.78 19.17
C VAL A 247 -2.87 -21.73 19.06
N HIS A 248 -2.36 -21.17 17.96
CA HIS A 248 -0.92 -21.05 17.70
C HIS A 248 -0.58 -19.63 17.25
N PRO A 249 0.29 -18.92 17.99
CA PRO A 249 0.52 -17.48 17.78
C PRO A 249 1.13 -17.12 16.41
N SER A 250 1.80 -18.06 15.74
CA SER A 250 2.44 -17.84 14.44
C SER A 250 1.57 -18.24 13.25
N SER A 251 0.33 -18.72 13.45
CA SER A 251 -0.52 -19.26 12.37
C SER A 251 -0.76 -18.22 11.27
N TYR A 252 -1.06 -16.97 11.65
CA TYR A 252 -1.26 -15.89 10.68
C TYR A 252 0.01 -15.57 9.87
N ALA A 253 1.16 -15.45 10.53
CA ALA A 253 2.43 -15.22 9.84
C ALA A 253 2.77 -16.35 8.86
N THR A 254 2.56 -17.61 9.28
CA THR A 254 2.76 -18.79 8.44
C THR A 254 1.87 -18.78 7.20
N LEU A 255 0.58 -18.47 7.36
CA LEU A 255 -0.37 -18.36 6.24
C LEU A 255 0.04 -17.28 5.25
N LEU A 256 0.47 -16.11 5.73
CA LEU A 256 0.93 -15.02 4.86
C LEU A 256 2.22 -15.40 4.10
N THR A 257 3.17 -16.03 4.81
CA THR A 257 4.44 -16.46 4.20
C THR A 257 4.21 -17.53 3.13
N MET A 258 3.37 -18.53 3.42
CA MET A 258 2.99 -19.57 2.44
C MET A 258 2.23 -18.99 1.26
N GLY A 259 1.28 -18.09 1.48
CA GLY A 259 0.54 -17.43 0.41
C GLY A 259 1.40 -16.51 -0.47
N ALA A 260 2.52 -15.99 0.06
CA ALA A 260 3.46 -15.19 -0.73
C ALA A 260 4.48 -16.05 -1.49
N ALA A 261 4.71 -17.30 -1.09
CA ALA A 261 5.65 -18.22 -1.71
C ALA A 261 5.03 -19.04 -2.85
N GLY A 262 3.70 -19.26 -2.87
CA GLY A 262 2.95 -20.03 -3.87
C GLY A 262 2.24 -19.16 -4.85
#